data_b89b475a4fe8098b15c92edd3caf0cf1
#
_entry.id   b89b475a4fe8098b15c92edd3caf0cf1
#
_cell.length_a   1.000
_cell.length_b   1.000
_cell.length_c   1.000
_cell.angle_alpha   90.00
_cell.angle_beta   90.00
_cell.angle_gamma   90.00
#
_symmetry.space_group_name_H-M   'P 1'
#
loop_
_entity.id
_entity.type
_entity.pdbx_description
1 polymer ?
#
loop_
_entity_poly.entity_id
_entity_poly.type
_entity_poly.pdbx_seq_one_letter_code
_entity_poly.pdbx_strand_id
1 'polypeptide(L)'
;MKGFITGGNRGIGLEFAKQLTEKDWDIYVGCREPKKANKLKKIIPEDNIISLDVKLEDSIRAAVHVLKTKLERLDLIINNAGIIGNRAGLNKVEIDDHIETFLTNTIGPLFVTKYCLPLLGKDSTVINISSLMGSIDDTSGGSYSYRISKAALNMVTKNLQKDLKGKGISVVSFHPGWVRTRMGTPVAPVSTKRSISGMLKVLETKKNIDGKFINFKGEELPW
;
A
#
# COMPACT_ATOMS: atom_id res chain seq x y z
N MET A 1 -2.89 -18.75 -3.43
CA MET A 1 -2.46 -17.42 -3.98
C MET A 1 -1.40 -16.82 -3.08
N LYS A 2 -0.49 -15.98 -3.61
CA LYS A 2 0.64 -15.42 -2.87
C LYS A 2 0.61 -13.90 -2.90
N GLY A 3 0.77 -13.27 -1.72
CA GLY A 3 0.71 -11.81 -1.59
C GLY A 3 1.89 -11.21 -0.83
N PHE A 4 2.31 -10.02 -1.24
CA PHE A 4 3.32 -9.23 -0.54
C PHE A 4 2.74 -7.90 -0.06
N ILE A 5 2.90 -7.59 1.22
CA ILE A 5 2.36 -6.39 1.87
C ILE A 5 3.49 -5.58 2.47
N THR A 6 3.63 -4.31 2.11
CA THR A 6 4.58 -3.41 2.77
C THR A 6 3.95 -2.74 4.00
N GLY A 7 4.71 -2.65 5.11
CA GLY A 7 4.24 -2.03 6.35
C GLY A 7 3.12 -2.81 7.06
N GLY A 8 3.15 -4.14 7.01
CA GLY A 8 2.07 -5.00 7.52
C GLY A 8 2.12 -5.35 9.00
N ASN A 9 3.02 -4.76 9.79
CA ASN A 9 3.16 -5.08 11.22
C ASN A 9 2.13 -4.40 12.15
N ARG A 10 1.26 -3.54 11.60
CA ARG A 10 0.19 -2.82 12.32
C ARG A 10 -0.88 -2.26 11.38
N GLY A 11 -2.00 -1.79 11.99
CA GLY A 11 -3.04 -1.02 11.29
C GLY A 11 -3.63 -1.76 10.10
N ILE A 12 -3.79 -1.05 9.00
CA ILE A 12 -4.36 -1.53 7.73
C ILE A 12 -3.59 -2.74 7.20
N GLY A 13 -2.26 -2.66 7.14
CA GLY A 13 -1.44 -3.74 6.61
C GLY A 13 -1.50 -5.03 7.44
N LEU A 14 -1.59 -4.93 8.78
CA LEU A 14 -1.78 -6.08 9.65
C LEU A 14 -3.15 -6.75 9.43
N GLU A 15 -4.19 -5.94 9.25
CA GLU A 15 -5.53 -6.44 8.98
C GLU A 15 -5.61 -7.11 7.59
N PHE A 16 -4.91 -6.58 6.57
CA PHE A 16 -4.77 -7.27 5.28
C PHE A 16 -4.09 -8.64 5.46
N ALA A 17 -2.96 -8.69 6.17
CA ALA A 17 -2.28 -9.95 6.41
C ALA A 17 -3.22 -10.97 7.08
N LYS A 18 -3.98 -10.53 8.11
CA LYS A 18 -4.93 -11.38 8.81
C LYS A 18 -6.02 -11.91 7.89
N GLN A 19 -6.77 -11.04 7.20
CA GLN A 19 -7.92 -11.46 6.39
C GLN A 19 -7.51 -12.26 5.16
N LEU A 20 -6.33 -12.00 4.57
CA LEU A 20 -5.83 -12.79 3.45
C LEU A 20 -5.37 -14.19 3.91
N THR A 21 -4.70 -14.29 5.07
CA THR A 21 -4.34 -15.59 5.65
C THR A 21 -5.58 -16.40 6.01
N GLU A 22 -6.64 -15.77 6.53
CA GLU A 22 -7.94 -16.42 6.78
C GLU A 22 -8.63 -16.93 5.49
N LYS A 23 -8.17 -16.48 4.32
CA LYS A 23 -8.62 -16.92 2.97
C LYS A 23 -7.59 -17.84 2.27
N ASP A 24 -6.71 -18.48 3.03
CA ASP A 24 -5.67 -19.40 2.55
C ASP A 24 -4.66 -18.79 1.57
N TRP A 25 -4.39 -17.50 1.71
CA TRP A 25 -3.28 -16.87 0.99
C TRP A 25 -1.97 -17.06 1.72
N ASP A 26 -0.91 -17.36 0.98
CA ASP A 26 0.45 -17.34 1.49
C ASP A 26 0.97 -15.88 1.45
N ILE A 27 1.07 -15.27 2.64
CA ILE A 27 1.35 -13.83 2.79
C ILE A 27 2.76 -13.60 3.29
N TYR A 28 3.45 -12.71 2.58
CA TYR A 28 4.75 -12.16 2.92
C TYR A 28 4.58 -10.69 3.32
N VAL A 29 5.29 -10.27 4.36
CA VAL A 29 5.15 -8.91 4.88
C VAL A 29 6.51 -8.25 5.06
N GLY A 30 6.69 -7.10 4.42
CA GLY A 30 7.83 -6.23 4.65
C GLY A 30 7.58 -5.24 5.80
N CYS A 31 8.49 -5.16 6.78
CA CYS A 31 8.49 -4.15 7.82
C CYS A 31 9.90 -3.85 8.34
N ARG A 32 10.12 -2.66 8.93
CA ARG A 32 11.44 -2.21 9.36
C ARG A 32 12.06 -3.03 10.49
N GLU A 33 11.24 -3.56 11.38
CA GLU A 33 11.67 -4.30 12.57
C GLU A 33 10.92 -5.63 12.69
N PRO A 34 11.27 -6.66 11.90
CA PRO A 34 10.62 -7.98 11.94
C PRO A 34 10.62 -8.61 13.34
N LYS A 35 11.73 -8.47 14.07
CA LYS A 35 11.86 -9.02 15.43
C LYS A 35 10.83 -8.48 16.39
N LYS A 36 10.37 -7.23 16.22
CA LYS A 36 9.34 -6.56 17.06
C LYS A 36 7.90 -6.75 16.55
N ALA A 37 7.68 -7.48 15.46
CA ALA A 37 6.37 -7.65 14.83
C ALA A 37 5.51 -8.74 15.52
N ASN A 38 5.40 -8.73 16.86
CA ASN A 38 4.78 -9.80 17.65
C ASN A 38 3.31 -10.10 17.28
N LYS A 39 2.54 -9.10 16.84
CA LYS A 39 1.16 -9.32 16.38
C LYS A 39 1.13 -10.07 15.05
N LEU A 40 2.07 -9.75 14.16
CA LEU A 40 2.16 -10.35 12.83
C LEU A 40 2.65 -11.80 12.90
N LYS A 41 3.62 -12.10 13.80
CA LYS A 41 4.11 -13.47 14.06
C LYS A 41 3.04 -14.46 14.53
N LYS A 42 1.91 -13.96 15.04
CA LYS A 42 0.74 -14.76 15.40
C LYS A 42 -0.18 -15.09 14.21
N ILE A 43 0.07 -14.48 13.07
CA ILE A 43 -0.79 -14.55 11.88
C ILE A 43 -0.10 -15.29 10.75
N ILE A 44 1.19 -15.00 10.52
CA ILE A 44 2.00 -15.59 9.46
C ILE A 44 3.30 -16.17 10.02
N PRO A 45 3.95 -17.13 9.32
CA PRO A 45 5.26 -17.65 9.69
C PRO A 45 6.32 -16.54 9.80
N GLU A 46 7.23 -16.64 10.77
CA GLU A 46 8.28 -15.63 10.97
C GLU A 46 9.15 -15.46 9.73
N ASP A 47 9.42 -16.53 9.00
CA ASP A 47 10.21 -16.53 7.77
C ASP A 47 9.56 -15.75 6.62
N ASN A 48 8.26 -15.46 6.72
CA ASN A 48 7.53 -14.63 5.77
C ASN A 48 7.55 -13.13 6.18
N ILE A 49 8.19 -12.79 7.32
CA ILE A 49 8.34 -11.41 7.77
C ILE A 49 9.73 -10.91 7.36
N ILE A 50 9.76 -10.02 6.39
CA ILE A 50 10.98 -9.56 5.72
C ILE A 50 11.37 -8.16 6.21
N SER A 51 12.66 -7.93 6.45
CA SER A 51 13.15 -6.58 6.76
C SER A 51 13.01 -5.68 5.54
N LEU A 52 12.30 -4.54 5.71
CA LEU A 52 12.05 -3.60 4.62
C LEU A 52 11.86 -2.18 5.15
N ASP A 53 12.72 -1.27 4.72
CA ASP A 53 12.46 0.17 4.72
C ASP A 53 12.23 0.63 3.28
N VAL A 54 11.01 1.03 2.96
CA VAL A 54 10.61 1.44 1.61
C VAL A 54 11.24 2.77 1.15
N LYS A 55 11.89 3.51 2.04
CA LYS A 55 12.65 4.73 1.70
C LYS A 55 14.02 4.42 1.08
N LEU A 56 14.55 3.24 1.33
CA LEU A 56 15.91 2.85 0.98
C LEU A 56 15.89 1.83 -0.16
N GLU A 57 16.42 2.21 -1.31
CA GLU A 57 16.46 1.34 -2.49
C GLU A 57 17.15 0.00 -2.21
N ASP A 58 18.28 0.01 -1.51
CA ASP A 58 19.00 -1.22 -1.17
C ASP A 58 18.18 -2.13 -0.25
N SER A 59 17.40 -1.55 0.68
CA SER A 59 16.49 -2.33 1.51
C SER A 59 15.37 -2.98 0.69
N ILE A 60 14.84 -2.27 -0.31
CA ILE A 60 13.84 -2.82 -1.23
C ILE A 60 14.44 -3.96 -2.06
N ARG A 61 15.64 -3.76 -2.62
CA ARG A 61 16.34 -4.78 -3.41
C ARG A 61 16.63 -6.05 -2.59
N ALA A 62 17.11 -5.89 -1.36
CA ALA A 62 17.36 -7.00 -0.45
C ALA A 62 16.07 -7.76 -0.10
N ALA A 63 14.99 -7.04 0.23
CA ALA A 63 13.71 -7.66 0.53
C ALA A 63 13.14 -8.44 -0.67
N VAL A 64 13.21 -7.88 -1.87
CA VAL A 64 12.76 -8.56 -3.09
C VAL A 64 13.67 -9.75 -3.45
N HIS A 65 14.96 -9.65 -3.18
CA HIS A 65 15.85 -10.82 -3.34
C HIS A 65 15.39 -11.98 -2.45
N VAL A 66 15.09 -11.72 -1.18
CA VAL A 66 14.51 -12.75 -0.27
C VAL A 66 13.19 -13.30 -0.83
N LEU A 67 12.30 -12.48 -1.36
CA LEU A 67 11.07 -12.96 -1.99
C LEU A 67 11.38 -13.92 -3.16
N LYS A 68 12.31 -13.57 -4.03
CA LYS A 68 12.72 -14.39 -5.20
C LYS A 68 13.29 -15.75 -4.81
N THR A 69 13.92 -15.90 -3.64
CA THR A 69 14.37 -17.20 -3.15
C THR A 69 13.24 -18.09 -2.63
N LYS A 70 12.09 -17.50 -2.32
CA LYS A 70 10.93 -18.19 -1.74
C LYS A 70 9.77 -18.38 -2.72
N LEU A 71 9.70 -17.56 -3.76
CA LEU A 71 8.55 -17.45 -4.65
C LEU A 71 8.97 -17.39 -6.13
N GLU A 72 8.25 -18.10 -6.96
CA GLU A 72 8.32 -17.94 -8.42
C GLU A 72 7.36 -16.86 -8.92
N ARG A 73 6.26 -16.60 -8.17
CA ARG A 73 5.19 -15.67 -8.56
C ARG A 73 4.54 -14.99 -7.37
N LEU A 74 4.11 -13.75 -7.58
CA LEU A 74 3.20 -12.98 -6.73
C LEU A 74 1.89 -12.71 -7.48
N ASP A 75 0.77 -13.00 -6.83
CA ASP A 75 -0.57 -12.68 -7.33
C ASP A 75 -1.02 -11.28 -6.88
N LEU A 76 -0.48 -10.79 -5.76
CA LEU A 76 -0.89 -9.53 -5.15
C LEU A 76 0.30 -8.80 -4.52
N ILE A 77 0.42 -7.50 -4.82
CA ILE A 77 1.26 -6.57 -4.06
C ILE A 77 0.34 -5.53 -3.41
N ILE A 78 0.54 -5.27 -2.12
CA ILE A 78 -0.13 -4.19 -1.40
C ILE A 78 0.93 -3.21 -0.89
N ASN A 79 1.10 -2.10 -1.59
CA ASN A 79 1.89 -0.97 -1.18
C ASN A 79 1.11 -0.18 -0.11
N ASN A 80 1.27 -0.61 1.15
CA ASN A 80 0.56 -0.04 2.29
C ASN A 80 1.46 0.79 3.20
N ALA A 81 2.78 0.59 3.19
CA ALA A 81 3.70 1.41 3.98
C ALA A 81 3.50 2.89 3.67
N GLY A 82 3.34 3.70 4.72
CA GLY A 82 3.09 5.13 4.57
C GLY A 82 3.19 5.87 5.89
N ILE A 83 3.44 7.18 5.78
CA ILE A 83 3.46 8.15 6.88
C ILE A 83 2.60 9.35 6.52
N ILE A 84 2.14 10.09 7.53
CA ILE A 84 1.30 11.27 7.31
C ILE A 84 2.12 12.56 7.22
N GLY A 85 3.37 12.53 7.68
CA GLY A 85 4.20 13.71 7.76
C GLY A 85 3.64 14.77 8.71
N ASN A 86 4.08 16.00 8.53
CA ASN A 86 3.58 17.15 9.28
C ASN A 86 2.18 17.55 8.76
N ARG A 87 1.24 17.74 9.68
CA ARG A 87 -0.14 18.19 9.38
C ARG A 87 -0.28 19.72 9.38
N ALA A 88 0.82 20.43 9.47
CA ALA A 88 0.82 21.89 9.57
C ALA A 88 0.29 22.58 8.30
N GLY A 89 -0.16 23.81 8.48
CA GLY A 89 -0.46 24.73 7.39
C GLY A 89 0.82 25.31 6.75
N LEU A 90 0.64 26.11 5.70
CA LEU A 90 1.71 26.62 4.83
C LEU A 90 2.94 27.18 5.57
N ASN A 91 2.73 27.95 6.64
CA ASN A 91 3.82 28.63 7.37
C ASN A 91 4.73 27.67 8.18
N LYS A 92 4.41 26.37 8.24
CA LYS A 92 5.18 25.37 8.99
C LYS A 92 5.55 24.17 8.11
N VAL A 93 5.63 24.40 6.81
CA VAL A 93 6.07 23.39 5.85
C VAL A 93 7.59 23.29 5.88
N GLU A 94 8.12 22.08 5.98
CA GLU A 94 9.55 21.79 6.06
C GLU A 94 9.94 20.83 4.92
N ILE A 95 11.07 21.12 4.26
CA ILE A 95 11.55 20.32 3.11
C ILE A 95 11.81 18.86 3.51
N ASP A 96 12.45 18.64 4.64
CA ASP A 96 12.81 17.29 5.08
C ASP A 96 11.56 16.40 5.31
N ASP A 97 10.48 16.97 5.88
CA ASP A 97 9.21 16.28 6.02
C ASP A 97 8.59 15.91 4.66
N HIS A 98 8.68 16.83 3.69
CA HIS A 98 8.24 16.53 2.32
C HIS A 98 9.05 15.41 1.69
N ILE A 99 10.37 15.46 1.79
CA ILE A 99 11.26 14.44 1.23
C ILE A 99 10.96 13.09 1.87
N GLU A 100 10.90 12.99 3.19
CA GLU A 100 10.64 11.73 3.88
C GLU A 100 9.26 11.15 3.51
N THR A 101 8.24 12.01 3.49
CA THR A 101 6.87 11.61 3.15
C THR A 101 6.77 11.16 1.70
N PHE A 102 7.42 11.86 0.78
CA PHE A 102 7.42 11.52 -0.64
C PHE A 102 8.19 10.22 -0.92
N LEU A 103 9.36 10.05 -0.33
CA LEU A 103 10.13 8.79 -0.43
C LEU A 103 9.31 7.60 0.07
N THR A 104 8.64 7.75 1.21
CA THR A 104 7.86 6.65 1.81
C THR A 104 6.59 6.34 1.01
N ASN A 105 5.81 7.37 0.70
CA ASN A 105 4.43 7.20 0.20
C ASN A 105 4.34 7.08 -1.32
N THR A 106 5.38 7.50 -2.06
CA THR A 106 5.36 7.58 -3.54
C THR A 106 6.49 6.77 -4.16
N ILE A 107 7.74 7.09 -3.83
CA ILE A 107 8.91 6.43 -4.42
C ILE A 107 9.00 4.98 -3.96
N GLY A 108 8.76 4.71 -2.66
CA GLY A 108 8.74 3.35 -2.12
C GLY A 108 7.81 2.41 -2.88
N PRO A 109 6.51 2.71 -3.03
CA PRO A 109 5.57 1.93 -3.85
C PRO A 109 6.01 1.71 -5.29
N LEU A 110 6.55 2.72 -5.95
CA LEU A 110 7.08 2.62 -7.31
C LEU A 110 8.23 1.62 -7.38
N PHE A 111 9.23 1.75 -6.50
CA PHE A 111 10.42 0.89 -6.51
C PHE A 111 10.13 -0.52 -6.02
N VAL A 112 9.24 -0.71 -5.04
CA VAL A 112 8.76 -2.05 -4.65
C VAL A 112 8.12 -2.74 -5.86
N THR A 113 7.24 -2.06 -6.58
CA THR A 113 6.59 -2.62 -7.78
C THR A 113 7.63 -2.92 -8.86
N LYS A 114 8.55 -1.98 -9.15
CA LYS A 114 9.64 -2.15 -10.13
C LYS A 114 10.47 -3.40 -9.87
N TYR A 115 10.95 -3.59 -8.63
CA TYR A 115 11.82 -4.72 -8.29
C TYR A 115 11.06 -6.05 -8.20
N CYS A 116 9.78 -6.01 -7.81
CA CYS A 116 8.91 -7.19 -7.83
C CYS A 116 8.40 -7.57 -9.24
N LEU A 117 8.62 -6.73 -10.27
CA LEU A 117 8.09 -6.98 -11.62
C LEU A 117 8.42 -8.37 -12.19
N PRO A 118 9.62 -8.97 -11.97
CA PRO A 118 9.89 -10.34 -12.40
C PRO A 118 9.03 -11.43 -11.74
N LEU A 119 8.41 -11.12 -10.59
CA LEU A 119 7.51 -12.02 -9.89
C LEU A 119 6.04 -11.80 -10.26
N LEU A 120 5.72 -10.72 -11.00
CA LEU A 120 4.36 -10.41 -11.43
C LEU A 120 4.10 -10.99 -12.84
N GLY A 121 2.88 -11.49 -13.04
CA GLY A 121 2.45 -12.01 -14.33
C GLY A 121 0.99 -11.69 -14.63
N LYS A 122 0.45 -12.32 -15.67
CA LYS A 122 -0.96 -12.19 -16.00
C LYS A 122 -1.85 -12.46 -14.78
N ASP A 123 -2.85 -11.64 -14.57
CA ASP A 123 -3.81 -11.66 -13.45
C ASP A 123 -3.22 -11.23 -12.09
N SER A 124 -1.94 -10.82 -12.02
CA SER A 124 -1.40 -10.18 -10.81
C SER A 124 -2.01 -8.79 -10.62
N THR A 125 -2.17 -8.40 -9.35
CA THR A 125 -2.71 -7.08 -8.99
C THR A 125 -1.74 -6.32 -8.08
N VAL A 126 -1.53 -5.04 -8.37
CA VAL A 126 -0.79 -4.09 -7.52
C VAL A 126 -1.79 -3.09 -6.93
N ILE A 127 -1.87 -3.07 -5.61
CA ILE A 127 -2.68 -2.11 -4.85
C ILE A 127 -1.77 -1.05 -4.25
N ASN A 128 -2.05 0.20 -4.54
CA ASN A 128 -1.47 1.34 -3.86
C ASN A 128 -2.48 1.90 -2.84
N ILE A 129 -2.15 1.87 -1.55
CA ILE A 129 -2.99 2.47 -0.51
C ILE A 129 -2.80 3.99 -0.57
N SER A 130 -3.73 4.64 -1.24
CA SER A 130 -3.80 6.09 -1.39
C SER A 130 -4.74 6.71 -0.34
N SER A 131 -5.23 7.89 -0.60
CA SER A 131 -6.15 8.64 0.27
C SER A 131 -6.98 9.59 -0.56
N LEU A 132 -8.22 9.86 -0.13
CA LEU A 132 -9.01 10.96 -0.69
C LEU A 132 -8.26 12.31 -0.61
N MET A 133 -7.40 12.47 0.40
CA MET A 133 -6.50 13.64 0.50
C MET A 133 -5.49 13.76 -0.64
N GLY A 134 -5.33 12.73 -1.49
CA GLY A 134 -4.54 12.77 -2.72
C GLY A 134 -5.35 13.17 -3.96
N SER A 135 -6.65 13.43 -3.81
CA SER A 135 -7.45 14.04 -4.87
C SER A 135 -7.09 15.52 -5.02
N ILE A 136 -6.92 15.96 -6.27
CA ILE A 136 -6.72 17.37 -6.60
C ILE A 136 -8.05 18.12 -6.54
N ASP A 137 -9.13 17.47 -7.00
CA ASP A 137 -10.48 18.03 -6.99
C ASP A 137 -11.07 18.18 -5.58
N ASP A 138 -10.74 17.23 -4.67
CA ASP A 138 -11.27 17.22 -3.29
C ASP A 138 -10.22 17.71 -2.30
N THR A 139 -9.64 18.88 -2.55
CA THR A 139 -8.67 19.47 -1.62
C THR A 139 -9.30 20.48 -0.69
N SER A 140 -9.01 20.37 0.61
CA SER A 140 -9.33 21.37 1.64
C SER A 140 -8.10 22.14 2.14
N GLY A 141 -6.96 21.98 1.44
CA GLY A 141 -5.67 22.55 1.86
C GLY A 141 -5.04 21.86 3.07
N GLY A 142 -3.91 22.39 3.53
CA GLY A 142 -3.14 21.83 4.65
C GLY A 142 -2.51 20.46 4.37
N SER A 143 -1.81 19.89 5.35
CA SER A 143 -1.17 18.57 5.25
C SER A 143 -0.40 18.38 3.93
N TYR A 144 0.37 19.38 3.53
CA TYR A 144 0.98 19.48 2.19
C TYR A 144 1.78 18.23 1.82
N SER A 145 2.71 17.79 2.69
CA SER A 145 3.55 16.61 2.43
C SER A 145 2.72 15.37 2.11
N TYR A 146 1.66 15.15 2.87
CA TYR A 146 0.79 13.99 2.69
C TYR A 146 -0.04 14.08 1.41
N ARG A 147 -0.74 15.21 1.18
CA ARG A 147 -1.57 15.41 -0.01
C ARG A 147 -0.76 15.27 -1.28
N ILE A 148 0.37 15.98 -1.37
CA ILE A 148 1.29 15.93 -2.52
C ILE A 148 1.77 14.49 -2.75
N SER A 149 2.18 13.78 -1.70
CA SER A 149 2.66 12.40 -1.84
C SER A 149 1.56 11.44 -2.32
N LYS A 150 0.30 11.62 -1.88
CA LYS A 150 -0.81 10.76 -2.30
C LYS A 150 -1.33 11.10 -3.71
N ALA A 151 -1.30 12.36 -4.12
CA ALA A 151 -1.54 12.77 -5.50
C ALA A 151 -0.47 12.19 -6.44
N ALA A 152 0.79 12.27 -6.05
CA ALA A 152 1.89 11.65 -6.80
C ALA A 152 1.77 10.11 -6.85
N LEU A 153 1.35 9.45 -5.77
CA LEU A 153 1.06 8.00 -5.79
C LEU A 153 -0.07 7.64 -6.75
N ASN A 154 -1.09 8.49 -6.85
CA ASN A 154 -2.17 8.33 -7.83
C ASN A 154 -1.63 8.42 -9.26
N MET A 155 -0.70 9.34 -9.54
CA MET A 155 0.00 9.41 -10.84
C MET A 155 0.86 8.16 -11.09
N VAL A 156 1.61 7.68 -10.08
CA VAL A 156 2.35 6.41 -10.16
C VAL A 156 1.41 5.26 -10.54
N THR A 157 0.21 5.19 -9.95
CA THR A 157 -0.79 4.16 -10.29
C THR A 157 -1.18 4.23 -11.76
N LYS A 158 -1.43 5.43 -12.30
CA LYS A 158 -1.79 5.61 -13.71
C LYS A 158 -0.68 5.22 -14.66
N ASN A 159 0.56 5.62 -14.36
CA ASN A 159 1.72 5.27 -15.19
C ASN A 159 1.96 3.76 -15.18
N LEU A 160 2.02 3.14 -13.99
CA LEU A 160 2.19 1.70 -13.88
C LEU A 160 1.07 0.93 -14.60
N GLN A 161 -0.18 1.40 -14.52
CA GLN A 161 -1.29 0.79 -15.25
C GLN A 161 -1.05 0.80 -16.76
N LYS A 162 -0.58 1.92 -17.33
CA LYS A 162 -0.26 2.03 -18.75
C LYS A 162 0.86 1.07 -19.15
N ASP A 163 1.94 1.04 -18.36
CA ASP A 163 3.13 0.25 -18.67
C ASP A 163 2.88 -1.26 -18.51
N LEU A 164 2.00 -1.66 -17.58
CA LEU A 164 1.78 -3.06 -17.20
C LEU A 164 0.55 -3.69 -17.86
N LYS A 165 -0.31 -2.89 -18.50
CA LYS A 165 -1.53 -3.37 -19.16
C LYS A 165 -1.26 -4.50 -20.15
N GLY A 166 -0.24 -4.37 -20.99
CA GLY A 166 0.15 -5.39 -21.98
C GLY A 166 0.61 -6.73 -21.37
N LYS A 167 0.97 -6.73 -20.08
CA LYS A 167 1.35 -7.93 -19.32
C LYS A 167 0.17 -8.57 -18.58
N GLY A 168 -1.03 -7.99 -18.66
CA GLY A 168 -2.22 -8.44 -17.93
C GLY A 168 -2.12 -8.23 -16.41
N ILE A 169 -1.32 -7.24 -15.96
CA ILE A 169 -1.16 -6.87 -14.56
C ILE A 169 -2.05 -5.65 -14.29
N SER A 170 -2.92 -5.76 -13.27
CA SER A 170 -3.78 -4.66 -12.85
C SER A 170 -3.11 -3.79 -11.78
N VAL A 171 -3.32 -2.48 -11.87
CA VAL A 171 -2.82 -1.51 -10.85
C VAL A 171 -3.96 -0.60 -10.41
N VAL A 172 -4.18 -0.48 -9.09
CA VAL A 172 -5.30 0.28 -8.54
C VAL A 172 -4.89 1.12 -7.34
N SER A 173 -5.42 2.33 -7.22
CA SER A 173 -5.35 3.16 -6.02
C SER A 173 -6.58 2.96 -5.16
N PHE A 174 -6.39 2.60 -3.88
CA PHE A 174 -7.47 2.50 -2.90
C PHE A 174 -7.38 3.60 -1.84
N HIS A 175 -8.51 4.28 -1.62
CA HIS A 175 -8.74 5.04 -0.39
C HIS A 175 -9.40 4.12 0.65
N PRO A 176 -8.74 3.83 1.77
CA PRO A 176 -9.24 2.89 2.79
C PRO A 176 -10.40 3.46 3.63
N GLY A 177 -10.77 4.73 3.42
CA GLY A 177 -11.61 5.50 4.33
C GLY A 177 -10.79 6.14 5.46
N TRP A 178 -11.45 6.90 6.34
CA TRP A 178 -10.84 7.36 7.58
C TRP A 178 -10.91 6.23 8.62
N VAL A 179 -9.79 5.53 8.77
CA VAL A 179 -9.70 4.24 9.49
C VAL A 179 -9.12 4.41 10.88
N ARG A 180 -9.68 3.76 11.89
CA ARG A 180 -9.18 3.69 13.27
C ARG A 180 -7.84 2.99 13.33
N THR A 181 -6.77 3.77 13.25
CA THR A 181 -5.38 3.37 13.32
C THR A 181 -4.59 4.45 14.08
N ARG A 182 -3.31 4.21 14.36
CA ARG A 182 -2.45 5.25 14.92
C ARG A 182 -2.38 6.50 14.03
N MET A 183 -2.46 6.34 12.71
CA MET A 183 -2.46 7.46 11.75
C MET A 183 -3.83 8.14 11.68
N GLY A 184 -4.90 7.38 11.65
CA GLY A 184 -6.27 7.87 11.43
C GLY A 184 -7.01 8.27 12.69
N THR A 185 -6.40 8.18 13.86
CA THR A 185 -6.94 8.48 15.20
C THR A 185 -8.05 7.50 15.68
N PRO A 186 -8.30 7.41 17.01
CA PRO A 186 -9.33 6.52 17.56
C PRO A 186 -10.78 6.91 17.19
N VAL A 187 -11.02 8.19 16.89
CA VAL A 187 -12.38 8.71 16.56
C VAL A 187 -12.79 8.44 15.12
N ALA A 188 -11.91 7.88 14.31
CA ALA A 188 -12.21 7.58 12.92
C ALA A 188 -13.41 6.62 12.80
N PRO A 189 -14.35 6.87 11.84
CA PRO A 189 -15.61 6.13 11.76
C PRO A 189 -15.46 4.69 11.24
N VAL A 190 -14.37 4.40 10.49
CA VAL A 190 -14.19 3.10 9.83
C VAL A 190 -13.24 2.22 10.65
N SER A 191 -13.65 0.99 10.99
CA SER A 191 -12.73 0.02 11.58
C SER A 191 -11.77 -0.56 10.51
N THR A 192 -10.58 -1.01 10.92
CA THR A 192 -9.66 -1.71 10.01
C THR A 192 -10.35 -2.90 9.37
N LYS A 193 -11.07 -3.72 10.14
CA LYS A 193 -11.81 -4.87 9.64
C LYS A 193 -12.77 -4.49 8.52
N ARG A 194 -13.63 -3.47 8.72
CA ARG A 194 -14.62 -3.03 7.71
C ARG A 194 -13.95 -2.51 6.45
N SER A 195 -12.89 -1.72 6.60
CA SER A 195 -12.13 -1.17 5.48
C SER A 195 -11.54 -2.27 4.62
N ILE A 196 -10.84 -3.23 5.23
CA ILE A 196 -10.15 -4.30 4.50
C ILE A 196 -11.14 -5.29 3.90
N SER A 197 -12.16 -5.72 4.64
CA SER A 197 -13.21 -6.60 4.08
C SER A 197 -13.88 -5.97 2.85
N GLY A 198 -14.07 -4.63 2.86
CA GLY A 198 -14.61 -3.91 1.71
C GLY A 198 -13.66 -3.95 0.52
N MET A 199 -12.37 -3.61 0.71
CA MET A 199 -11.38 -3.64 -0.37
C MET A 199 -11.19 -5.04 -0.96
N LEU A 200 -11.13 -6.08 -0.12
CA LEU A 200 -11.02 -7.47 -0.59
C LEU A 200 -12.26 -7.90 -1.37
N LYS A 201 -13.47 -7.52 -0.92
CA LYS A 201 -14.70 -7.78 -1.68
C LYS A 201 -14.67 -7.11 -3.05
N VAL A 202 -14.16 -5.87 -3.15
CA VAL A 202 -14.03 -5.17 -4.44
C VAL A 202 -13.06 -5.91 -5.36
N LEU A 203 -11.92 -6.40 -4.86
CA LEU A 203 -10.97 -7.19 -5.63
C LEU A 203 -11.59 -8.49 -6.17
N GLU A 204 -12.43 -9.16 -5.39
CA GLU A 204 -13.07 -10.42 -5.75
C GLU A 204 -14.22 -10.24 -6.77
N THR A 205 -14.96 -9.13 -6.68
CA THR A 205 -16.21 -8.96 -7.40
C THR A 205 -16.17 -7.99 -8.57
N LYS A 206 -15.28 -7.00 -8.55
CA LYS A 206 -15.21 -5.98 -9.62
C LYS A 206 -14.20 -6.34 -10.69
N LYS A 207 -14.70 -6.62 -11.89
CA LYS A 207 -13.88 -7.00 -13.07
C LYS A 207 -13.09 -5.85 -13.69
N ASN A 208 -13.33 -4.60 -13.32
CA ASN A 208 -12.71 -3.44 -14.00
C ASN A 208 -12.27 -2.38 -12.97
N ILE A 209 -11.22 -2.70 -12.20
CA ILE A 209 -10.61 -1.78 -11.23
C ILE A 209 -9.26 -1.22 -11.72
N ASP A 210 -8.75 -1.74 -12.84
CA ASP A 210 -7.45 -1.36 -13.37
C ASP A 210 -7.39 0.12 -13.74
N GLY A 211 -6.37 0.80 -13.23
CA GLY A 211 -6.17 2.23 -13.44
C GLY A 211 -7.19 3.14 -12.75
N LYS A 212 -7.95 2.64 -11.77
CA LYS A 212 -8.93 3.43 -11.03
C LYS A 212 -8.41 3.93 -9.68
N PHE A 213 -8.99 5.04 -9.23
CA PHE A 213 -8.91 5.51 -7.86
C PHE A 213 -10.28 5.28 -7.22
N ILE A 214 -10.36 4.39 -6.24
CA ILE A 214 -11.61 3.93 -5.64
C ILE A 214 -11.52 3.88 -4.12
N ASN A 215 -12.67 3.99 -3.44
CA ASN A 215 -12.72 3.78 -2.01
C ASN A 215 -12.92 2.29 -1.65
N PHE A 216 -12.89 1.99 -0.35
CA PHE A 216 -13.07 0.62 0.15
C PHE A 216 -14.43 -0.01 -0.13
N LYS A 217 -15.42 0.77 -0.59
CA LYS A 217 -16.72 0.27 -1.06
C LYS A 217 -16.74 0.03 -2.57
N GLY A 218 -15.68 0.46 -3.26
CA GLY A 218 -15.54 0.37 -4.71
C GLY A 218 -16.22 1.50 -5.47
N GLU A 219 -16.52 2.61 -4.83
CA GLU A 219 -16.97 3.84 -5.48
C GLU A 219 -15.75 4.56 -6.07
N GLU A 220 -15.86 5.06 -7.30
CA GLU A 220 -14.78 5.84 -7.92
C GLU A 220 -14.68 7.21 -7.25
N LEU A 221 -13.45 7.66 -7.07
CA LEU A 221 -13.11 8.94 -6.48
C LEU A 221 -12.51 9.86 -7.55
N PRO A 222 -12.69 11.18 -7.42
CA PRO A 222 -12.01 12.14 -8.27
C PRO A 222 -10.50 12.08 -8.04
N TRP A 223 -9.73 12.32 -9.12
CA TRP A 223 -8.27 12.31 -9.08
C TRP A 223 -7.67 13.53 -8.41
#